data_37972b5bc35abe611fdc557fb1b7304b
#
_entry.id   37972b5bc35abe611fdc557fb1b7304b
#
_cell.length_a   1.000
_cell.length_b   1.000
_cell.length_c   1.000
_cell.angle_alpha   90.00
_cell.angle_beta   90.00
_cell.angle_gamma   90.00
#
_symmetry.space_group_name_H-M   'P 1'
#
loop_
_entity.id
_entity.type
_entity.pdbx_description
1 polymer ?
#
loop_
_entity_poly.entity_id
_entity_poly.type
_entity_poly.pdbx_seq_one_letter_code
_entity_poly.pdbx_strand_id
1 'polypeptide(L)'
;ITYVVKDPDSNAAAIIDSVLDFDYASGRTDTRSADEVIAHVKAEGLDIQWVLETHVHADHLSAAPYLQQRVGGKIGIGEKITVVQNTFGKVFNEGTEFQRDGSQFDRLFVEGDTFEIGGLKGRVLHTPGHTPACLTYVIEDAAFVGDTLFMPDFGTARCDFPGGSAEALYQSIQKILALPDETRVFVGHDYKAPGRDTYAWETTVGEQKALNVHVGAGKPMEDFVRMRTERDATLAMPRLIIPSLQVNMRAGQMPPAEDNGKTYLKVPLNTL
;
A
#
# COMPACT_ATOMS: atom_id res chain seq x y z
N ILE A 1 5.23 -2.78 5.92
CA ILE A 1 4.89 -2.78 7.37
C ILE A 1 3.38 -2.84 7.48
N THR A 2 2.84 -3.82 8.23
CA THR A 2 1.41 -3.90 8.56
C THR A 2 1.13 -3.11 9.83
N TYR A 3 0.06 -2.33 9.85
CA TYR A 3 -0.37 -1.56 11.01
C TYR A 3 -1.71 -2.05 11.54
N VAL A 4 -1.87 -2.00 12.86
CA VAL A 4 -3.17 -2.15 13.54
C VAL A 4 -3.47 -0.84 14.24
N VAL A 5 -4.54 -0.17 13.84
CA VAL A 5 -5.02 1.09 14.41
C VAL A 5 -6.21 0.80 15.28
N LYS A 6 -6.12 1.12 16.57
CA LYS A 6 -7.17 0.88 17.57
C LYS A 6 -7.73 2.20 18.07
N ASP A 7 -9.03 2.28 18.21
CA ASP A 7 -9.69 3.34 18.96
C ASP A 7 -9.37 3.20 20.46
N PRO A 8 -8.79 4.22 21.12
CA PRO A 8 -8.43 4.15 22.55
C PRO A 8 -9.65 3.97 23.47
N ASP A 9 -10.82 4.42 23.05
CA ASP A 9 -12.04 4.43 23.85
C ASP A 9 -12.96 3.22 23.59
N SER A 10 -12.59 2.35 22.63
CA SER A 10 -13.34 1.14 22.30
C SER A 10 -12.43 0.01 21.84
N ASN A 11 -13.03 -1.12 21.43
CA ASN A 11 -12.30 -2.23 20.81
C ASN A 11 -12.24 -2.14 19.27
N ALA A 12 -12.84 -1.11 18.69
CA ALA A 12 -12.86 -0.93 17.24
C ALA A 12 -11.43 -0.72 16.71
N ALA A 13 -11.11 -1.40 15.62
CA ALA A 13 -9.79 -1.32 15.01
C ALA A 13 -9.83 -1.47 13.50
N ALA A 14 -8.73 -1.10 12.85
CA ALA A 14 -8.46 -1.34 11.44
C ALA A 14 -7.08 -1.98 11.27
N ILE A 15 -6.94 -2.78 10.21
CA ILE A 15 -5.65 -3.32 9.77
C ILE A 15 -5.30 -2.62 8.45
N ILE A 16 -4.04 -2.19 8.29
CA ILE A 16 -3.56 -1.50 7.08
C ILE A 16 -2.37 -2.27 6.51
N ASP A 17 -2.41 -2.55 5.20
CA ASP A 17 -1.37 -3.19 4.38
C ASP A 17 -0.92 -4.55 4.95
N SER A 18 -1.79 -5.52 4.83
CA SER A 18 -1.58 -6.87 5.36
C SER A 18 -0.77 -7.75 4.41
N VAL A 19 0.00 -8.68 4.97
CA VAL A 19 0.92 -9.55 4.22
C VAL A 19 0.47 -11.01 4.26
N LEU A 20 0.34 -11.61 3.06
CA LEU A 20 0.34 -13.05 2.85
C LEU A 20 1.73 -13.46 2.37
N ASP A 21 2.41 -14.26 3.16
CA ASP A 21 3.74 -14.75 2.84
C ASP A 21 3.73 -15.60 1.56
N PHE A 22 4.72 -15.42 0.70
CA PHE A 22 4.83 -16.14 -0.56
C PHE A 22 6.28 -16.48 -0.88
N ASP A 23 6.54 -17.78 -1.06
CA ASP A 23 7.81 -18.26 -1.61
C ASP A 23 7.71 -18.40 -3.13
N TYR A 24 8.36 -17.49 -3.83
CA TYR A 24 8.35 -17.44 -5.29
C TYR A 24 8.92 -18.71 -5.92
N ALA A 25 9.96 -19.30 -5.33
CA ALA A 25 10.65 -20.44 -5.90
C ALA A 25 9.81 -21.72 -5.87
N SER A 26 9.04 -21.94 -4.80
CA SER A 26 8.16 -23.10 -4.65
C SER A 26 6.71 -22.83 -5.03
N GLY A 27 6.32 -21.57 -5.25
CA GLY A 27 4.93 -21.17 -5.48
C GLY A 27 4.02 -21.39 -4.27
N ARG A 28 4.58 -21.37 -3.05
CA ARG A 28 3.82 -21.64 -1.82
C ARG A 28 3.47 -20.38 -1.09
N THR A 29 2.22 -20.28 -0.64
CA THR A 29 1.77 -19.30 0.33
C THR A 29 1.96 -19.81 1.75
N ASP A 30 2.15 -18.88 2.69
CA ASP A 30 2.17 -19.12 4.14
C ASP A 30 1.37 -18.01 4.82
N THR A 31 0.77 -18.29 5.96
CA THR A 31 -0.09 -17.35 6.68
C THR A 31 0.54 -16.79 7.95
N ARG A 32 1.82 -17.07 8.21
CA ARG A 32 2.50 -16.69 9.47
C ARG A 32 2.37 -15.22 9.82
N SER A 33 2.67 -14.33 8.86
CA SER A 33 2.56 -12.89 9.09
C SER A 33 1.12 -12.46 9.41
N ALA A 34 0.14 -12.99 8.70
CA ALA A 34 -1.26 -12.72 8.95
C ALA A 34 -1.75 -13.35 10.27
N ASP A 35 -1.27 -14.55 10.62
CA ASP A 35 -1.62 -15.23 11.87
C ASP A 35 -1.09 -14.49 13.10
N GLU A 36 0.07 -13.82 13.01
CA GLU A 36 0.58 -12.93 14.06
C GLU A 36 -0.38 -11.76 14.30
N VAL A 37 -0.88 -11.14 13.23
CA VAL A 37 -1.90 -10.06 13.33
C VAL A 37 -3.19 -10.60 13.96
N ILE A 38 -3.68 -11.77 13.51
CA ILE A 38 -4.88 -12.41 14.06
C ILE A 38 -4.71 -12.72 15.55
N ALA A 39 -3.53 -13.22 15.96
CA ALA A 39 -3.24 -13.51 17.34
C ALA A 39 -3.28 -12.24 18.20
N HIS A 40 -2.70 -11.14 17.73
CA HIS A 40 -2.78 -9.84 18.41
C HIS A 40 -4.22 -9.35 18.51
N VAL A 41 -4.97 -9.34 17.42
CA VAL A 41 -6.39 -8.93 17.38
C VAL A 41 -7.22 -9.70 18.39
N LYS A 42 -7.04 -11.02 18.48
CA LYS A 42 -7.76 -11.86 19.44
C LYS A 42 -7.31 -11.65 20.88
N ALA A 43 -6.02 -11.48 21.12
CA ALA A 43 -5.48 -11.25 22.46
C ALA A 43 -5.97 -9.92 23.06
N GLU A 44 -6.08 -8.87 22.23
CA GLU A 44 -6.58 -7.56 22.64
C GLU A 44 -8.12 -7.44 22.53
N GLY A 45 -8.81 -8.46 22.03
CA GLY A 45 -10.27 -8.47 21.86
C GLY A 45 -10.78 -7.39 20.89
N LEU A 46 -10.01 -7.12 19.82
CA LEU A 46 -10.33 -6.06 18.87
C LEU A 46 -11.47 -6.45 17.93
N ASP A 47 -12.32 -5.48 17.62
CA ASP A 47 -13.37 -5.54 16.60
C ASP A 47 -12.87 -4.88 15.30
N ILE A 48 -12.48 -5.69 14.34
CA ILE A 48 -11.91 -5.17 13.08
C ILE A 48 -13.05 -4.68 12.18
N GLN A 49 -13.08 -3.36 11.95
CA GLN A 49 -14.04 -2.70 11.10
C GLN A 49 -13.55 -2.57 9.65
N TRP A 50 -12.21 -2.42 9.48
CA TRP A 50 -11.59 -2.23 8.19
C TRP A 50 -10.32 -3.07 8.04
N VAL A 51 -10.12 -3.57 6.81
CA VAL A 51 -8.83 -4.04 6.29
C VAL A 51 -8.52 -3.14 5.08
N LEU A 52 -7.60 -2.21 5.25
CA LEU A 52 -7.31 -1.15 4.30
C LEU A 52 -6.03 -1.45 3.53
N GLU A 53 -6.05 -1.21 2.24
CA GLU A 53 -4.86 -1.23 1.38
C GLU A 53 -4.54 0.19 0.93
N THR A 54 -3.31 0.65 1.14
CA THR A 54 -2.87 1.96 0.67
C THR A 54 -2.72 1.99 -0.85
N HIS A 55 -2.36 0.86 -1.44
CA HIS A 55 -2.20 0.69 -2.89
C HIS A 55 -2.16 -0.81 -3.27
N VAL A 56 -2.00 -1.10 -4.55
CA VAL A 56 -1.68 -2.46 -5.02
C VAL A 56 -0.18 -2.70 -4.87
N HIS A 57 0.18 -3.45 -3.83
CA HIS A 57 1.57 -3.77 -3.51
C HIS A 57 2.22 -4.64 -4.59
N ALA A 58 3.48 -4.33 -4.93
CA ALA A 58 4.28 -5.10 -5.88
C ALA A 58 5.30 -6.03 -5.21
N ASP A 59 5.49 -5.89 -3.92
CA ASP A 59 6.56 -6.54 -3.13
C ASP A 59 6.05 -7.67 -2.23
N HIS A 60 4.74 -7.75 -1.98
CA HIS A 60 4.09 -8.83 -1.23
C HIS A 60 2.66 -9.07 -1.69
N LEU A 61 2.12 -10.24 -1.38
CA LEU A 61 0.70 -10.55 -1.55
C LEU A 61 -0.09 -10.00 -0.36
N SER A 62 -1.31 -9.50 -0.61
CA SER A 62 -2.23 -9.06 0.44
C SER A 62 -2.90 -10.26 1.13
N ALA A 63 -2.97 -10.22 2.45
CA ALA A 63 -3.71 -11.18 3.27
C ALA A 63 -5.16 -10.71 3.57
N ALA A 64 -5.64 -9.64 2.93
CA ALA A 64 -6.92 -9.03 3.27
C ALA A 64 -8.09 -10.02 3.31
N PRO A 65 -8.32 -10.91 2.33
CA PRO A 65 -9.44 -11.86 2.38
C PRO A 65 -9.25 -12.91 3.48
N TYR A 66 -8.01 -13.30 3.78
CA TYR A 66 -7.73 -14.24 4.87
C TYR A 66 -8.03 -13.63 6.24
N LEU A 67 -7.64 -12.36 6.44
CA LEU A 67 -7.96 -11.61 7.66
C LEU A 67 -9.46 -11.40 7.79
N GLN A 68 -10.13 -10.93 6.72
CA GLN A 68 -11.58 -10.71 6.72
C GLN A 68 -12.36 -11.96 7.17
N GLN A 69 -11.97 -13.14 6.68
CA GLN A 69 -12.59 -14.41 7.08
C GLN A 69 -12.38 -14.78 8.54
N ARG A 70 -11.29 -14.34 9.18
CA ARG A 70 -10.87 -14.72 10.53
C ARG A 70 -11.27 -13.73 11.60
N VAL A 71 -11.23 -12.44 11.28
CA VAL A 71 -11.42 -11.34 12.25
C VAL A 71 -12.41 -10.29 11.78
N GLY A 72 -13.03 -10.45 10.61
CA GLY A 72 -14.02 -9.51 10.07
C GLY A 72 -13.39 -8.32 9.36
N GLY A 73 -14.18 -7.25 9.25
CA GLY A 73 -13.81 -6.00 8.60
C GLY A 73 -14.18 -5.92 7.13
N LYS A 74 -14.26 -4.71 6.61
CA LYS A 74 -14.47 -4.42 5.19
C LYS A 74 -13.15 -4.16 4.50
N ILE A 75 -12.92 -4.76 3.33
CA ILE A 75 -11.73 -4.51 2.53
C ILE A 75 -11.91 -3.22 1.74
N GLY A 76 -11.00 -2.25 1.94
CA GLY A 76 -11.06 -0.95 1.27
C GLY A 76 -9.78 -0.59 0.56
N ILE A 77 -9.90 0.05 -0.62
CA ILE A 77 -8.79 0.58 -1.43
C ILE A 77 -9.25 1.84 -2.19
N GLY A 78 -8.35 2.54 -2.84
CA GLY A 78 -8.68 3.67 -3.71
C GLY A 78 -9.44 3.27 -4.99
N GLU A 79 -10.41 4.10 -5.41
CA GLU A 79 -11.22 3.86 -6.63
C GLU A 79 -10.37 3.67 -7.90
N LYS A 80 -9.16 4.24 -7.93
CA LYS A 80 -8.23 4.12 -9.06
C LYS A 80 -7.62 2.72 -9.18
N ILE A 81 -7.98 1.78 -8.31
CA ILE A 81 -7.73 0.34 -8.51
C ILE A 81 -8.22 -0.10 -9.90
N THR A 82 -9.30 0.49 -10.41
CA THR A 82 -9.84 0.20 -11.74
C THR A 82 -8.84 0.51 -12.87
N VAL A 83 -7.98 1.52 -12.69
CA VAL A 83 -6.88 1.83 -13.62
C VAL A 83 -5.84 0.72 -13.58
N VAL A 84 -5.46 0.26 -12.39
CA VAL A 84 -4.51 -0.85 -12.18
C VAL A 84 -5.06 -2.14 -12.79
N GLN A 85 -6.33 -2.47 -12.51
CA GLN A 85 -7.02 -3.64 -13.07
C GLN A 85 -7.08 -3.61 -14.60
N ASN A 86 -7.33 -2.44 -15.20
CA ASN A 86 -7.35 -2.29 -16.66
C ASN A 86 -5.96 -2.45 -17.28
N THR A 87 -4.93 -1.92 -16.64
CA THR A 87 -3.54 -2.02 -17.11
C THR A 87 -3.05 -3.46 -17.00
N PHE A 88 -3.06 -4.00 -15.80
CA PHE A 88 -2.47 -5.33 -15.55
C PHE A 88 -3.38 -6.49 -15.96
N GLY A 89 -4.69 -6.27 -16.04
CA GLY A 89 -5.59 -7.23 -16.67
C GLY A 89 -5.26 -7.49 -18.14
N LYS A 90 -4.73 -6.50 -18.85
CA LYS A 90 -4.19 -6.69 -20.23
C LYS A 90 -2.85 -7.39 -20.21
N VAL A 91 -1.94 -6.97 -19.33
CA VAL A 91 -0.59 -7.57 -19.18
C VAL A 91 -0.69 -9.07 -18.91
N PHE A 92 -1.57 -9.47 -17.98
CA PHE A 92 -1.76 -10.86 -17.59
C PHE A 92 -2.77 -11.62 -18.46
N ASN A 93 -3.27 -10.99 -19.52
CA ASN A 93 -4.27 -11.59 -20.41
C ASN A 93 -5.48 -12.16 -19.64
N GLU A 94 -6.04 -11.32 -18.77
CA GLU A 94 -7.25 -11.67 -18.04
C GLU A 94 -8.46 -11.54 -18.97
N GLY A 95 -9.35 -12.52 -18.91
CA GLY A 95 -10.58 -12.54 -19.70
C GLY A 95 -11.66 -11.60 -19.16
N THR A 96 -12.85 -11.72 -19.70
CA THR A 96 -14.01 -10.91 -19.32
C THR A 96 -14.61 -11.30 -17.97
N GLU A 97 -14.28 -12.48 -17.45
CA GLU A 97 -14.66 -12.98 -16.14
C GLU A 97 -13.99 -12.18 -15.01
N PHE A 98 -12.82 -11.59 -15.25
CA PHE A 98 -12.20 -10.67 -14.32
C PHE A 98 -12.80 -9.28 -14.46
N GLN A 99 -13.69 -8.91 -13.55
CA GLN A 99 -14.29 -7.58 -13.50
C GLN A 99 -13.24 -6.54 -13.12
N ARG A 100 -13.14 -5.46 -13.92
CA ARG A 100 -12.14 -4.39 -13.76
C ARG A 100 -12.77 -3.11 -13.24
N ASP A 101 -13.74 -3.27 -12.34
CA ASP A 101 -14.56 -2.22 -11.76
C ASP A 101 -14.37 -2.04 -10.25
N GLY A 102 -13.39 -2.78 -9.69
CA GLY A 102 -13.10 -2.74 -8.25
C GLY A 102 -14.08 -3.54 -7.38
N SER A 103 -15.02 -4.28 -7.98
CA SER A 103 -16.06 -5.04 -7.25
C SER A 103 -15.51 -6.14 -6.32
N GLN A 104 -14.22 -6.44 -6.38
CA GLN A 104 -13.54 -7.36 -5.48
C GLN A 104 -13.32 -6.78 -4.07
N PHE A 105 -13.45 -5.45 -3.93
CA PHE A 105 -13.28 -4.71 -2.68
C PHE A 105 -14.65 -4.27 -2.15
N ASP A 106 -14.82 -4.25 -0.83
CA ASP A 106 -16.07 -3.82 -0.19
C ASP A 106 -16.28 -2.30 -0.27
N ARG A 107 -15.18 -1.55 -0.35
CA ARG A 107 -15.21 -0.08 -0.46
C ARG A 107 -14.12 0.43 -1.41
N LEU A 108 -14.53 1.28 -2.33
CA LEU A 108 -13.63 2.11 -3.13
C LEU A 108 -13.67 3.54 -2.59
N PHE A 109 -12.51 4.03 -2.15
CA PHE A 109 -12.38 5.39 -1.61
C PHE A 109 -11.98 6.38 -2.69
N VAL A 110 -12.56 7.59 -2.61
CA VAL A 110 -12.17 8.74 -3.43
C VAL A 110 -11.51 9.81 -2.58
N GLU A 111 -10.86 10.79 -3.23
CA GLU A 111 -10.30 11.98 -2.56
C GLU A 111 -11.32 12.63 -1.64
N GLY A 112 -10.95 12.83 -0.38
CA GLY A 112 -11.77 13.50 0.61
C GLY A 112 -12.82 12.63 1.29
N ASP A 113 -12.98 11.36 0.90
CA ASP A 113 -13.86 10.43 1.62
C ASP A 113 -13.47 10.34 3.08
N THR A 114 -14.47 10.13 3.93
CA THR A 114 -14.30 9.89 5.36
C THR A 114 -14.81 8.50 5.75
N PHE A 115 -14.23 7.97 6.81
CA PHE A 115 -14.64 6.70 7.42
C PHE A 115 -14.39 6.77 8.94
N GLU A 116 -14.92 5.81 9.67
CA GLU A 116 -14.78 5.75 11.12
C GLU A 116 -14.19 4.41 11.55
N ILE A 117 -13.44 4.43 12.65
CA ILE A 117 -12.94 3.26 13.39
C ILE A 117 -13.37 3.50 14.84
N GLY A 118 -14.52 2.98 15.25
CA GLY A 118 -15.13 3.36 16.52
C GLY A 118 -15.41 4.85 16.58
N GLY A 119 -14.77 5.56 17.50
CA GLY A 119 -14.83 7.03 17.61
C GLY A 119 -13.80 7.78 16.78
N LEU A 120 -12.79 7.11 16.26
CA LEU A 120 -11.75 7.75 15.44
C LEU A 120 -12.30 8.12 14.06
N LYS A 121 -11.94 9.32 13.60
CA LYS A 121 -12.30 9.81 12.27
C LYS A 121 -11.13 9.67 11.31
N GLY A 122 -11.36 8.92 10.24
CA GLY A 122 -10.44 8.80 9.12
C GLY A 122 -10.88 9.64 7.94
N ARG A 123 -9.92 10.17 7.19
CA ARG A 123 -10.12 10.78 5.86
C ARG A 123 -9.10 10.27 4.88
N VAL A 124 -9.44 10.31 3.62
CA VAL A 124 -8.63 9.78 2.53
C VAL A 124 -8.05 10.93 1.71
N LEU A 125 -6.74 10.87 1.47
CA LEU A 125 -6.05 11.68 0.47
C LEU A 125 -5.64 10.77 -0.70
N HIS A 126 -6.02 11.12 -1.92
CA HIS A 126 -5.47 10.47 -3.11
C HIS A 126 -4.05 10.99 -3.34
N THR A 127 -3.09 10.10 -3.25
CA THR A 127 -1.64 10.40 -3.30
C THR A 127 -0.94 9.57 -4.39
N PRO A 128 -1.33 9.76 -5.68
CA PRO A 128 -0.76 9.00 -6.79
C PRO A 128 0.68 9.40 -7.06
N GLY A 129 1.37 8.55 -7.80
CA GLY A 129 2.74 8.79 -8.28
C GLY A 129 3.59 7.54 -8.22
N HIS A 130 3.65 6.85 -7.09
CA HIS A 130 4.20 5.49 -7.03
C HIS A 130 3.32 4.54 -7.86
N THR A 131 2.03 4.52 -7.58
CA THR A 131 0.99 3.93 -8.44
C THR A 131 -0.15 4.92 -8.64
N PRO A 132 -1.01 4.76 -9.67
CA PRO A 132 -2.16 5.64 -9.87
C PRO A 132 -3.23 5.51 -8.77
N ALA A 133 -3.21 4.42 -8.00
CA ALA A 133 -4.22 4.12 -6.98
C ALA A 133 -3.77 4.39 -5.54
N CYS A 134 -2.57 4.93 -5.32
CA CYS A 134 -2.06 5.21 -3.99
C CYS A 134 -2.97 6.15 -3.20
N LEU A 135 -3.21 5.80 -1.95
CA LEU A 135 -3.90 6.60 -0.96
C LEU A 135 -3.03 6.84 0.27
N THR A 136 -3.31 7.94 0.95
CA THR A 136 -2.90 8.17 2.33
C THR A 136 -4.14 8.17 3.21
N TYR A 137 -4.18 7.35 4.24
CA TYR A 137 -5.22 7.36 5.26
C TYR A 137 -4.79 8.25 6.41
N VAL A 138 -5.50 9.36 6.62
CA VAL A 138 -5.27 10.25 7.76
C VAL A 138 -6.32 9.92 8.82
N ILE A 139 -5.88 9.36 9.94
CA ILE A 139 -6.72 8.94 11.06
C ILE A 139 -6.30 9.77 12.27
N GLU A 140 -7.16 10.72 12.67
CA GLU A 140 -6.87 11.72 13.70
C GLU A 140 -5.53 12.45 13.44
N ASP A 141 -4.52 12.24 14.27
CA ASP A 141 -3.18 12.81 14.18
C ASP A 141 -2.17 11.98 13.39
N ALA A 142 -2.58 10.84 12.82
CA ALA A 142 -1.72 9.88 12.16
C ALA A 142 -2.02 9.78 10.66
N ALA A 143 -0.98 9.83 9.82
CA ALA A 143 -1.05 9.64 8.36
C ALA A 143 -0.33 8.35 7.96
N PHE A 144 -1.05 7.38 7.40
CA PHE A 144 -0.53 6.13 6.84
C PHE A 144 -0.33 6.33 5.35
N VAL A 145 0.92 6.52 4.94
CA VAL A 145 1.27 7.09 3.62
C VAL A 145 1.61 6.02 2.57
N GLY A 146 1.56 4.73 2.95
CA GLY A 146 2.02 3.65 2.07
C GLY A 146 3.40 3.93 1.50
N ASP A 147 3.54 3.76 0.19
CA ASP A 147 4.79 3.99 -0.54
C ASP A 147 4.86 5.38 -1.19
N THR A 148 4.27 6.40 -0.56
CA THR A 148 4.42 7.79 -1.00
C THR A 148 5.66 8.43 -0.39
N LEU A 149 5.87 8.24 0.91
CA LEU A 149 7.03 8.70 1.68
C LEU A 149 7.62 7.54 2.46
N PHE A 150 8.95 7.57 2.63
CA PHE A 150 9.68 6.69 3.53
C PHE A 150 10.30 7.49 4.69
N MET A 151 11.10 6.85 5.53
CA MET A 151 11.82 7.58 6.57
C MET A 151 12.64 8.72 5.95
N PRO A 152 12.78 9.85 6.64
CA PRO A 152 13.44 11.05 6.09
C PRO A 152 14.82 10.80 5.52
N ASP A 153 15.58 9.89 6.11
CA ASP A 153 16.95 9.50 5.69
C ASP A 153 16.97 8.59 4.45
N PHE A 154 15.82 8.04 4.03
CA PHE A 154 15.69 7.21 2.84
C PHE A 154 14.93 7.93 1.69
N GLY A 155 13.93 8.73 2.00
CA GLY A 155 13.26 9.65 1.07
C GLY A 155 11.88 9.18 0.58
N THR A 156 11.77 8.72 -0.67
CA THR A 156 10.49 8.44 -1.34
C THR A 156 10.54 7.17 -2.15
N ALA A 157 9.37 6.59 -2.47
CA ALA A 157 9.28 5.46 -3.37
C ALA A 157 9.67 5.79 -4.82
N ARG A 158 9.86 4.73 -5.60
CA ARG A 158 9.97 4.79 -7.07
C ARG A 158 8.62 5.09 -7.72
N CYS A 159 8.64 5.58 -8.95
CA CYS A 159 7.44 5.94 -9.70
C CYS A 159 7.49 5.53 -11.18
N ASP A 160 8.32 4.56 -11.53
CA ASP A 160 8.52 4.05 -12.88
C ASP A 160 7.65 2.83 -13.22
N PHE A 161 6.68 2.48 -12.38
CA PHE A 161 5.67 1.49 -12.70
C PHE A 161 4.66 2.03 -13.72
N PRO A 162 3.99 1.14 -14.48
CA PRO A 162 2.93 1.54 -15.40
C PRO A 162 1.87 2.42 -14.72
N GLY A 163 1.74 3.67 -15.17
CA GLY A 163 0.87 4.67 -14.56
C GLY A 163 1.48 5.47 -13.42
N GLY A 164 2.75 5.23 -13.06
CA GLY A 164 3.52 6.06 -12.14
C GLY A 164 3.95 7.40 -12.75
N SER A 165 4.26 8.40 -11.93
CA SER A 165 4.72 9.72 -12.34
C SER A 165 5.45 10.42 -11.21
N ALA A 166 6.66 10.90 -11.49
CA ALA A 166 7.46 11.65 -10.52
C ALA A 166 6.82 13.00 -10.17
N GLU A 167 6.21 13.68 -11.15
CA GLU A 167 5.50 14.93 -10.92
C GLU A 167 4.28 14.72 -10.01
N ALA A 168 3.48 13.67 -10.29
CA ALA A 168 2.34 13.32 -9.46
C ALA A 168 2.76 12.93 -8.04
N LEU A 169 3.86 12.17 -7.91
CA LEU A 169 4.43 11.81 -6.61
C LEU A 169 4.83 13.04 -5.81
N TYR A 170 5.52 13.99 -6.45
CA TYR A 170 5.89 15.25 -5.79
C TYR A 170 4.66 16.02 -5.29
N GLN A 171 3.63 16.16 -6.14
CA GLN A 171 2.39 16.84 -5.76
C GLN A 171 1.67 16.14 -4.61
N SER A 172 1.65 14.81 -4.63
CA SER A 172 1.10 13.98 -3.55
C SER A 172 1.85 14.17 -2.24
N ILE A 173 3.17 14.22 -2.29
CA ILE A 173 4.01 14.51 -1.14
C ILE A 173 3.70 15.91 -0.59
N GLN A 174 3.60 16.94 -1.44
CA GLN A 174 3.24 18.29 -0.99
C GLN A 174 1.87 18.31 -0.31
N LYS A 175 0.91 17.50 -0.77
CA LYS A 175 -0.40 17.37 -0.12
C LYS A 175 -0.27 16.79 1.30
N ILE A 176 0.58 15.78 1.50
CA ILE A 176 0.88 15.22 2.83
C ILE A 176 1.60 16.26 3.69
N LEU A 177 2.60 16.93 3.14
CA LEU A 177 3.36 17.96 3.85
C LEU A 177 2.53 19.22 4.18
N ALA A 178 1.36 19.40 3.60
CA ALA A 178 0.42 20.45 3.98
C ALA A 178 -0.36 20.15 5.28
N LEU A 179 -0.26 18.95 5.83
CA LEU A 179 -0.79 18.59 7.15
C LEU A 179 0.00 19.33 8.24
N PRO A 180 -0.56 19.46 9.46
CA PRO A 180 0.16 20.02 10.61
C PRO A 180 1.52 19.34 10.85
N ASP A 181 2.51 20.10 11.30
CA ASP A 181 3.89 19.59 11.46
C ASP A 181 3.98 18.45 12.49
N GLU A 182 3.11 18.45 13.48
CA GLU A 182 2.99 17.40 14.50
C GLU A 182 2.30 16.12 14.03
N THR A 183 1.70 16.12 12.83
CA THR A 183 1.06 14.92 12.28
C THR A 183 2.09 13.80 12.17
N ARG A 184 1.78 12.68 12.80
CA ARG A 184 2.61 11.47 12.77
C ARG A 184 2.48 10.82 11.40
N VAL A 185 3.59 10.41 10.81
CA VAL A 185 3.65 9.79 9.49
C VAL A 185 4.14 8.36 9.65
N PHE A 186 3.32 7.41 9.22
CA PHE A 186 3.61 5.97 9.24
C PHE A 186 3.89 5.48 7.82
N VAL A 187 5.10 4.98 7.60
CA VAL A 187 5.61 4.60 6.26
C VAL A 187 5.35 3.13 5.94
N GLY A 188 5.16 2.79 4.65
CA GLY A 188 4.96 1.41 4.20
C GLY A 188 6.21 0.54 4.36
N HIS A 189 7.39 1.10 4.13
CA HIS A 189 8.67 0.40 4.18
C HIS A 189 9.75 1.18 4.90
N ASP A 190 10.67 0.46 5.53
CA ASP A 190 11.96 0.98 5.96
C ASP A 190 13.09 0.06 5.49
N TYR A 191 13.95 0.58 4.64
CA TYR A 191 15.11 -0.12 4.11
C TYR A 191 16.37 0.17 4.90
N LYS A 192 16.25 0.94 6.01
CA LYS A 192 17.35 1.57 6.73
C LYS A 192 18.08 2.59 5.84
N ALA A 193 19.06 3.28 6.41
CA ALA A 193 19.89 4.22 5.68
C ALA A 193 21.34 4.10 6.18
N PRO A 194 22.35 4.55 5.44
CA PRO A 194 23.71 4.57 5.92
C PRO A 194 23.83 5.27 7.28
N GLY A 195 24.31 4.55 8.27
CA GLY A 195 24.45 5.04 9.66
C GLY A 195 23.25 4.73 10.58
N ARG A 196 22.19 4.09 10.09
CA ARG A 196 21.05 3.62 10.90
C ARG A 196 20.85 2.11 10.77
N ASP A 197 21.14 1.37 11.84
CA ASP A 197 21.04 -0.11 11.86
C ASP A 197 19.69 -0.63 12.39
N THR A 198 18.86 0.24 12.97
CA THR A 198 17.54 -0.09 13.49
C THR A 198 16.46 0.27 12.50
N TYR A 199 15.40 -0.55 12.44
CA TYR A 199 14.20 -0.21 11.69
C TYR A 199 13.41 0.91 12.37
N ALA A 200 12.83 1.80 11.56
CA ALA A 200 11.93 2.84 11.98
C ALA A 200 10.73 2.92 11.02
N TRP A 201 9.57 3.29 11.54
CA TRP A 201 8.33 3.31 10.75
C TRP A 201 7.47 4.54 11.03
N GLU A 202 7.87 5.35 11.98
CA GLU A 202 7.17 6.56 12.40
C GLU A 202 8.10 7.77 12.33
N THR A 203 7.59 8.87 11.80
CA THR A 203 8.22 10.18 11.74
C THR A 203 7.12 11.24 11.85
N THR A 204 7.40 12.51 11.60
CA THR A 204 6.40 13.57 11.57
C THR A 204 6.45 14.35 10.26
N VAL A 205 5.37 15.07 9.96
CA VAL A 205 5.33 15.98 8.80
C VAL A 205 6.44 17.04 8.91
N GLY A 206 6.68 17.56 10.11
CA GLY A 206 7.77 18.53 10.35
C GLY A 206 9.15 17.97 10.06
N GLU A 207 9.43 16.72 10.49
CA GLU A 207 10.69 16.03 10.16
C GLU A 207 10.83 15.76 8.66
N GLN A 208 9.77 15.35 8.00
CA GLN A 208 9.76 15.15 6.55
C GLN A 208 10.08 16.45 5.81
N LYS A 209 9.47 17.58 6.20
CA LYS A 209 9.76 18.90 5.64
C LYS A 209 11.22 19.31 5.81
N ALA A 210 11.77 19.05 6.98
CA ALA A 210 13.12 19.51 7.33
C ALA A 210 14.20 18.58 6.76
N LEU A 211 14.03 17.26 6.87
CA LEU A 211 15.12 16.30 6.80
C LEU A 211 15.01 15.32 5.64
N ASN A 212 13.84 15.21 4.95
CA ASN A 212 13.70 14.22 3.89
C ASN A 212 14.72 14.47 2.77
N VAL A 213 15.57 13.46 2.52
CA VAL A 213 16.69 13.57 1.56
C VAL A 213 16.27 13.83 0.12
N HIS A 214 14.99 13.56 -0.24
CA HIS A 214 14.46 13.78 -1.59
C HIS A 214 13.63 15.05 -1.74
N VAL A 215 12.89 15.47 -0.73
CA VAL A 215 11.95 16.59 -0.79
C VAL A 215 12.11 17.61 0.33
N GLY A 216 12.95 17.33 1.31
CA GLY A 216 13.16 18.22 2.46
C GLY A 216 13.82 19.55 2.08
N ALA A 217 13.77 20.51 3.03
CA ALA A 217 14.34 21.86 2.87
C ALA A 217 13.79 22.62 1.64
N GLY A 218 12.56 22.33 1.20
CA GLY A 218 11.91 23.04 0.09
C GLY A 218 12.51 22.72 -1.29
N LYS A 219 13.03 21.52 -1.51
CA LYS A 219 13.54 21.09 -2.83
C LYS A 219 12.47 21.29 -3.91
N PRO A 220 12.80 21.96 -5.04
CA PRO A 220 11.84 22.20 -6.10
C PRO A 220 11.49 20.92 -6.86
N MET A 221 10.29 20.92 -7.47
CA MET A 221 9.76 19.78 -8.20
C MET A 221 10.69 19.30 -9.32
N GLU A 222 11.32 20.21 -10.05
CA GLU A 222 12.24 19.87 -11.16
C GLU A 222 13.44 19.05 -10.69
N ASP A 223 14.02 19.39 -9.55
CA ASP A 223 15.15 18.66 -8.98
C ASP A 223 14.71 17.28 -8.48
N PHE A 224 13.52 17.19 -7.87
CA PHE A 224 12.94 15.94 -7.45
C PHE A 224 12.67 15.00 -8.63
N VAL A 225 12.01 15.49 -9.69
CA VAL A 225 11.68 14.71 -10.89
C VAL A 225 12.94 14.19 -11.56
N ARG A 226 13.95 15.05 -11.76
CA ARG A 226 15.22 14.64 -12.33
C ARG A 226 15.87 13.52 -11.50
N MET A 227 16.04 13.75 -10.19
CA MET A 227 16.63 12.77 -9.26
C MET A 227 15.86 11.45 -9.28
N ARG A 228 14.52 11.52 -9.23
CA ARG A 228 13.67 10.32 -9.19
C ARG A 228 13.76 9.51 -10.48
N THR A 229 13.72 10.17 -11.64
CA THR A 229 13.85 9.54 -12.95
C THR A 229 15.21 8.86 -13.11
N GLU A 230 16.30 9.56 -12.77
CA GLU A 230 17.65 9.02 -12.85
C GLU A 230 17.84 7.81 -11.92
N ARG A 231 17.33 7.89 -10.68
CA ARG A 231 17.40 6.81 -9.71
C ARG A 231 16.57 5.60 -10.13
N ASP A 232 15.35 5.80 -10.57
CA ASP A 232 14.44 4.71 -10.94
C ASP A 232 14.98 3.89 -12.11
N ALA A 233 15.61 4.54 -13.08
CA ALA A 233 16.27 3.87 -14.22
C ALA A 233 17.36 2.87 -13.81
N THR A 234 17.85 2.93 -12.56
CA THR A 234 18.88 2.02 -12.02
C THR A 234 18.33 0.89 -11.15
N LEU A 235 17.03 0.91 -10.84
CA LEU A 235 16.43 -0.04 -9.92
C LEU A 235 15.95 -1.31 -10.64
N ALA A 236 16.28 -2.47 -10.06
CA ALA A 236 15.66 -3.72 -10.48
C ALA A 236 14.18 -3.77 -10.11
N MET A 237 13.39 -4.54 -10.83
CA MET A 237 11.99 -4.79 -10.50
C MET A 237 11.86 -5.52 -9.15
N PRO A 238 10.81 -5.23 -8.35
CA PRO A 238 10.52 -5.97 -7.13
C PRO A 238 10.40 -7.47 -7.41
N ARG A 239 11.00 -8.28 -6.56
CA ARG A 239 11.05 -9.75 -6.73
C ARG A 239 9.66 -10.39 -6.91
N LEU A 240 8.67 -9.87 -6.23
CA LEU A 240 7.31 -10.43 -6.22
C LEU A 240 6.32 -9.65 -7.08
N ILE A 241 6.77 -8.72 -7.93
CA ILE A 241 5.83 -7.88 -8.73
C ILE A 241 4.83 -8.72 -9.53
N ILE A 242 5.29 -9.79 -10.18
CA ILE A 242 4.45 -10.64 -11.02
C ILE A 242 3.35 -11.35 -10.22
N PRO A 243 3.65 -12.10 -9.14
CA PRO A 243 2.62 -12.73 -8.32
C PRO A 243 1.75 -11.71 -7.58
N SER A 244 2.35 -10.67 -7.02
CA SER A 244 1.63 -9.70 -6.18
C SER A 244 0.57 -8.94 -6.95
N LEU A 245 0.88 -8.45 -8.14
CA LEU A 245 -0.10 -7.70 -8.93
C LEU A 245 -1.32 -8.54 -9.30
N GLN A 246 -1.13 -9.82 -9.67
CA GLN A 246 -2.23 -10.71 -10.04
C GLN A 246 -3.18 -11.00 -8.87
N VAL A 247 -2.63 -11.13 -7.67
CA VAL A 247 -3.39 -11.39 -6.44
C VAL A 247 -4.00 -10.09 -5.88
N ASN A 248 -3.19 -9.03 -5.79
CA ASN A 248 -3.61 -7.81 -5.12
C ASN A 248 -4.64 -7.00 -5.93
N MET A 249 -4.60 -7.04 -7.27
CA MET A 249 -5.68 -6.45 -8.07
C MET A 249 -7.03 -7.17 -7.90
N ARG A 250 -7.05 -8.34 -7.21
CA ARG A 250 -8.22 -9.14 -6.84
C ARG A 250 -8.54 -9.05 -5.34
N ALA A 251 -8.15 -7.96 -4.68
CA ALA A 251 -8.29 -7.80 -3.23
C ALA A 251 -7.61 -8.92 -2.41
N GLY A 252 -6.47 -9.41 -2.86
CA GLY A 252 -5.74 -10.50 -2.21
C GLY A 252 -6.24 -11.91 -2.55
N GLN A 253 -7.23 -12.05 -3.42
CA GLN A 253 -7.73 -13.36 -3.84
C GLN A 253 -6.86 -13.96 -4.95
N MET A 254 -6.66 -15.28 -4.87
CA MET A 254 -5.97 -16.01 -5.93
C MET A 254 -6.83 -16.00 -7.21
N PRO A 255 -6.20 -16.07 -8.40
CA PRO A 255 -6.92 -16.33 -9.64
C PRO A 255 -7.76 -17.62 -9.56
N PRO A 256 -8.84 -17.73 -10.34
CA PRO A 256 -9.64 -18.95 -10.40
C PRO A 256 -8.80 -20.18 -10.75
N ALA A 257 -9.21 -21.34 -10.23
CA ALA A 257 -8.60 -22.61 -10.63
C ALA A 257 -8.91 -22.90 -12.11
N GLU A 258 -7.93 -23.47 -12.81
CA GLU A 258 -8.09 -23.97 -14.18
C GLU A 258 -8.77 -25.36 -14.21
N ASP A 259 -8.97 -25.92 -15.41
CA ASP A 259 -9.69 -27.18 -15.63
C ASP A 259 -9.18 -28.38 -14.81
N ASN A 260 -7.90 -28.34 -14.44
CA ASN A 260 -7.28 -29.39 -13.59
C ASN A 260 -7.45 -29.15 -12.08
N GLY A 261 -8.23 -28.12 -11.68
CA GLY A 261 -8.49 -27.75 -10.29
C GLY A 261 -7.32 -27.03 -9.59
N LYS A 262 -6.29 -26.60 -10.34
CA LYS A 262 -5.14 -25.88 -9.79
C LYS A 262 -5.17 -24.42 -10.20
N THR A 263 -4.74 -23.58 -9.27
CA THR A 263 -4.54 -22.13 -9.52
C THR A 263 -3.13 -21.87 -10.05
N TYR A 264 -3.03 -21.00 -11.02
CA TYR A 264 -1.77 -20.60 -11.63
C TYR A 264 -1.61 -19.07 -11.59
N LEU A 265 -0.34 -18.65 -11.49
CA LEU A 265 0.06 -17.25 -11.70
C LEU A 265 0.83 -17.19 -13.03
N LYS A 266 0.44 -16.28 -13.89
CA LYS A 266 1.02 -16.12 -15.23
C LYS A 266 2.33 -15.35 -15.14
N VAL A 267 3.31 -15.70 -15.97
CA VAL A 267 4.56 -14.97 -16.14
C VAL A 267 4.60 -14.45 -17.59
N PRO A 268 4.24 -13.18 -17.83
CA PRO A 268 4.31 -12.60 -19.17
C PRO A 268 5.77 -12.35 -19.55
N LEU A 269 6.20 -12.90 -20.67
CA LEU A 269 7.59 -12.77 -21.12
C LEU A 269 7.79 -11.45 -21.86
N ASN A 270 8.83 -10.68 -21.47
CA ASN A 270 9.23 -9.43 -22.11
C ASN A 270 8.11 -8.36 -22.17
N THR A 271 7.27 -8.29 -21.14
CA THR A 271 6.10 -7.40 -21.12
C THR A 271 6.14 -6.34 -20.01
N LEU A 272 6.85 -6.59 -18.92
CA LEU A 272 7.08 -5.66 -17.80
C LEU A 272 8.52 -5.17 -17.81
#